data_d1a46a7788a8ea44fd166c756ec602de
#
_entry.id   d1a46a7788a8ea44fd166c756ec602de
#
_cell.length_a   1.000
_cell.length_b   1.000
_cell.length_c   1.000
_cell.angle_alpha   90.00
_cell.angle_beta   90.00
_cell.angle_gamma   90.00
#
_symmetry.space_group_name_H-M   'P 1'
#
loop_
_entity.id
_entity.type
_entity.pdbx_description
1 polymer ?
#
loop_
_entity_poly.entity_id
_entity_poly.type
_entity_poly.pdbx_seq_one_letter_code
_entity_poly.pdbx_strand_id
1 'polypeptide(L)'
;MGYICSIILLFFFFMAKTLKRKNKGHLALDKVFLLYWLLITFLGCFHLYGLYEITNIVYFLVVIGCFSFFCGYHLANQNHAAQIRRGKKVLNLKKEIGYLRFKPVFYVILAIALFIIFRQVMLLLPVILARGMADARGDMQVDDSLVLSGGLDILLAYFAKPFVKASIIVLIVNSIRTKFSLKRILVVLFSLGVYFFSEGGRAVIMDVFFTLVFCLYINRKKISSKLKSKFKKVIIVIAILPVLATLERGRDTLFSIYTYYCGSLQYLSQSLQFKALEFNEHLWGLASFQGFIKPIFGILQILGFPKPEELQKASDFILTAQTTVYEIAPNCPMNYFFTSFGYAYKDGGVIGVILIHFIFGVMANYVDFKERINNAFVRWMSIKAVFFYSILFSMSYFPFGMYLHAMTIIYIYIITSNYLSNNIDGKVD
;
A
#
# COMPACT_ATOMS: atom_id res chain seq x y z
N MET A 1 2.68 -28.72 -9.08
CA MET A 1 2.87 -28.07 -7.76
C MET A 1 1.82 -26.99 -7.48
N GLY A 2 1.50 -26.10 -8.40
CA GLY A 2 0.60 -24.97 -8.21
C GLY A 2 -0.80 -25.30 -7.70
N TYR A 3 -1.44 -26.34 -8.23
CA TYR A 3 -2.76 -26.80 -7.74
C TYR A 3 -2.71 -27.30 -6.29
N ILE A 4 -1.64 -27.98 -5.89
CA ILE A 4 -1.44 -28.42 -4.49
C ILE A 4 -1.33 -27.18 -3.59
N CYS A 5 -0.54 -26.20 -3.98
CA CYS A 5 -0.40 -24.93 -3.26
C CYS A 5 -1.74 -24.22 -3.13
N SER A 6 -2.53 -24.16 -4.19
CA SER A 6 -3.86 -23.57 -4.17
C SER A 6 -4.81 -24.28 -3.19
N ILE A 7 -4.77 -25.60 -3.12
CA ILE A 7 -5.54 -26.39 -2.14
C ILE A 7 -5.09 -26.06 -0.71
N ILE A 8 -3.79 -25.97 -0.46
CA ILE A 8 -3.25 -25.60 0.87
C ILE A 8 -3.69 -24.18 1.25
N LEU A 9 -3.62 -23.20 0.34
CA LEU A 9 -4.07 -21.83 0.58
C LEU A 9 -5.59 -21.76 0.82
N LEU A 10 -6.36 -22.57 0.09
CA LEU A 10 -7.80 -22.68 0.31
C LEU A 10 -8.11 -23.23 1.71
N PHE A 11 -7.37 -24.21 2.18
CA PHE A 11 -7.47 -24.73 3.54
C PHE A 11 -7.17 -23.64 4.59
N PHE A 12 -6.11 -22.87 4.44
CA PHE A 12 -5.80 -21.74 5.34
C PHE A 12 -6.91 -20.69 5.31
N PHE A 13 -7.47 -20.38 4.15
CA PHE A 13 -8.59 -19.45 4.03
C PHE A 13 -9.83 -19.95 4.79
N PHE A 14 -10.17 -21.23 4.69
CA PHE A 14 -11.27 -21.81 5.43
C PHE A 14 -10.98 -21.84 6.94
N MET A 15 -9.77 -22.19 7.36
CA MET A 15 -9.36 -22.07 8.76
C MET A 15 -9.54 -20.64 9.29
N ALA A 16 -9.12 -19.63 8.55
CA ALA A 16 -9.34 -18.23 8.91
C ALA A 16 -10.83 -17.86 8.98
N LYS A 17 -11.68 -18.52 8.20
CA LYS A 17 -13.14 -18.32 8.22
C LYS A 17 -13.81 -18.99 9.41
N THR A 18 -13.33 -20.16 9.82
CA THR A 18 -13.91 -20.97 10.93
C THR A 18 -13.47 -20.50 12.30
N LEU A 19 -12.24 -19.98 12.43
CA LEU A 19 -11.76 -19.38 13.67
C LEU A 19 -12.70 -18.23 14.05
N LYS A 20 -13.64 -18.54 14.93
CA LYS A 20 -14.81 -17.72 15.28
C LYS A 20 -14.41 -16.30 15.69
N ARG A 21 -14.75 -15.35 14.87
CA ARG A 21 -14.81 -13.94 15.28
C ARG A 21 -16.23 -13.60 15.68
N LYS A 22 -16.42 -13.18 16.90
CA LYS A 22 -17.72 -12.76 17.45
C LYS A 22 -18.40 -11.60 16.71
N ASN A 23 -17.71 -10.92 15.80
CA ASN A 23 -18.20 -9.74 15.10
C ASN A 23 -18.51 -10.04 13.63
N LYS A 24 -19.78 -10.31 13.32
CA LYS A 24 -20.32 -10.36 11.95
C LYS A 24 -20.19 -8.98 11.30
N GLY A 25 -19.43 -8.87 10.21
CA GLY A 25 -19.45 -7.68 9.34
C GLY A 25 -18.14 -6.93 9.16
N HIS A 26 -17.06 -7.31 9.86
CA HIS A 26 -15.73 -6.70 9.64
C HIS A 26 -14.95 -7.46 8.58
N LEU A 27 -14.38 -6.71 7.62
CA LEU A 27 -13.39 -7.24 6.68
C LEU A 27 -12.08 -7.46 7.45
N ALA A 28 -11.66 -8.70 7.57
CA ALA A 28 -10.46 -9.08 8.26
C ALA A 28 -9.31 -9.18 7.27
N LEU A 29 -8.17 -8.55 7.58
CA LEU A 29 -7.03 -8.43 6.67
C LEU A 29 -6.40 -9.80 6.35
N ASP A 30 -6.45 -10.77 7.27
CA ASP A 30 -5.98 -12.14 7.02
C ASP A 30 -6.74 -12.82 5.87
N LYS A 31 -8.07 -12.64 5.83
CA LYS A 31 -8.90 -13.21 4.77
C LYS A 31 -8.63 -12.56 3.43
N VAL A 32 -8.36 -11.25 3.43
CA VAL A 32 -8.00 -10.53 2.22
C VAL A 32 -6.68 -11.04 1.68
N PHE A 33 -5.65 -11.16 2.53
CA PHE A 33 -4.33 -11.63 2.14
C PHE A 33 -4.38 -13.07 1.59
N LEU A 34 -5.02 -13.99 2.33
CA LEU A 34 -5.12 -15.39 1.93
C LEU A 34 -5.94 -15.57 0.65
N LEU A 35 -7.09 -14.88 0.52
CA LEU A 35 -7.91 -14.95 -0.69
C LEU A 35 -7.18 -14.37 -1.90
N TYR A 36 -6.47 -13.27 -1.72
CA TYR A 36 -5.73 -12.60 -2.78
C TYR A 36 -4.65 -13.52 -3.36
N TRP A 37 -3.81 -14.11 -2.50
CA TRP A 37 -2.76 -15.03 -2.94
C TRP A 37 -3.30 -16.36 -3.43
N LEU A 38 -4.40 -16.87 -2.86
CA LEU A 38 -5.12 -18.02 -3.41
C LEU A 38 -5.55 -17.78 -4.86
N LEU A 39 -6.17 -16.62 -5.14
CA LEU A 39 -6.63 -16.30 -6.49
C LEU A 39 -5.46 -16.16 -7.47
N ILE A 40 -4.39 -15.45 -7.11
CA ILE A 40 -3.20 -15.31 -7.96
C ILE A 40 -2.57 -16.68 -8.25
N THR A 41 -2.37 -17.50 -7.22
CA THR A 41 -1.75 -18.82 -7.36
C THR A 41 -2.62 -19.75 -8.19
N PHE A 42 -3.92 -19.78 -7.94
CA PHE A 42 -4.87 -20.61 -8.67
C PHE A 42 -4.97 -20.21 -10.15
N LEU A 43 -5.16 -18.92 -10.42
CA LEU A 43 -5.23 -18.41 -11.79
C LEU A 43 -3.89 -18.61 -12.51
N GLY A 44 -2.76 -18.42 -11.84
CA GLY A 44 -1.42 -18.62 -12.39
C GLY A 44 -1.16 -20.06 -12.83
N CYS A 45 -1.86 -21.06 -12.27
CA CYS A 45 -1.74 -22.46 -12.67
C CYS A 45 -2.29 -22.75 -14.07
N PHE A 46 -3.13 -21.90 -14.63
CA PHE A 46 -3.69 -22.13 -15.96
C PHE A 46 -2.76 -21.73 -17.10
N HIS A 47 -1.69 -21.01 -16.83
CA HIS A 47 -0.71 -20.53 -17.82
C HIS A 47 -1.35 -19.90 -19.07
N LEU A 48 -2.51 -19.21 -18.88
CA LEU A 48 -3.18 -18.55 -19.99
C LEU A 48 -2.24 -17.56 -20.68
N TYR A 49 -2.45 -17.35 -21.97
CA TYR A 49 -1.66 -16.45 -22.81
C TYR A 49 -0.16 -16.82 -22.90
N GLY A 50 0.17 -18.11 -22.66
CA GLY A 50 1.55 -18.59 -22.81
C GLY A 50 2.49 -18.18 -21.69
N LEU A 51 1.99 -17.82 -20.50
CA LEU A 51 2.84 -17.55 -19.33
C LEU A 51 3.75 -18.75 -19.04
N TYR A 52 5.02 -18.48 -18.79
CA TYR A 52 6.02 -19.52 -18.48
C TYR A 52 5.69 -20.26 -17.19
N GLU A 53 6.26 -21.46 -17.05
CA GLU A 53 6.09 -22.26 -15.85
C GLU A 53 6.72 -21.57 -14.62
N ILE A 54 6.05 -21.70 -13.48
CA ILE A 54 6.50 -21.19 -12.21
C ILE A 54 7.32 -22.27 -11.51
N THR A 55 8.52 -21.94 -11.04
CA THR A 55 9.38 -22.86 -10.31
C THR A 55 8.77 -23.31 -8.98
N ASN A 56 9.08 -24.52 -8.55
CA ASN A 56 8.56 -25.08 -7.30
C ASN A 56 8.96 -24.26 -6.07
N ILE A 57 10.11 -23.62 -6.09
CA ILE A 57 10.57 -22.75 -5.00
C ILE A 57 9.64 -21.56 -4.80
N VAL A 58 9.12 -20.95 -5.88
CA VAL A 58 8.20 -19.83 -5.78
C VAL A 58 6.88 -20.24 -5.12
N TYR A 59 6.31 -21.36 -5.52
CA TYR A 59 5.12 -21.91 -4.88
C TYR A 59 5.36 -22.20 -3.39
N PHE A 60 6.52 -22.76 -3.04
CA PHE A 60 6.90 -23.00 -1.66
C PHE A 60 6.98 -21.68 -0.87
N LEU A 61 7.63 -20.64 -1.43
CA LEU A 61 7.75 -19.32 -0.78
C LEU A 61 6.36 -18.67 -0.54
N VAL A 62 5.45 -18.78 -1.50
CA VAL A 62 4.08 -18.28 -1.34
C VAL A 62 3.34 -19.00 -0.22
N VAL A 63 3.39 -20.34 -0.19
CA VAL A 63 2.70 -21.14 0.83
C VAL A 63 3.25 -20.86 2.22
N ILE A 64 4.58 -20.88 2.38
CA ILE A 64 5.20 -20.67 3.70
C ILE A 64 4.99 -19.23 4.20
N GLY A 65 5.05 -18.23 3.30
CA GLY A 65 4.77 -16.84 3.64
C GLY A 65 3.31 -16.61 4.03
N CYS A 66 2.36 -17.20 3.29
CA CYS A 66 0.93 -17.14 3.64
C CYS A 66 0.64 -17.83 4.98
N PHE A 67 1.25 -18.98 5.23
CA PHE A 67 1.16 -19.70 6.50
C PHE A 67 1.72 -18.86 7.65
N SER A 68 2.90 -18.27 7.46
CA SER A 68 3.54 -17.41 8.48
C SER A 68 2.70 -16.16 8.78
N PHE A 69 2.16 -15.52 7.75
CA PHE A 69 1.23 -14.40 7.93
C PHE A 69 -0.02 -14.82 8.73
N PHE A 70 -0.60 -15.96 8.39
CA PHE A 70 -1.74 -16.51 9.11
C PHE A 70 -1.41 -16.77 10.58
N CYS A 71 -0.27 -17.42 10.88
CA CYS A 71 0.19 -17.68 12.24
C CYS A 71 0.39 -16.38 13.03
N GLY A 72 1.12 -15.41 12.47
CA GLY A 72 1.36 -14.11 13.11
C GLY A 72 0.06 -13.38 13.43
N TYR A 73 -0.88 -13.38 12.48
CA TYR A 73 -2.18 -12.77 12.67
C TYR A 73 -3.00 -13.43 13.81
N HIS A 74 -3.05 -14.75 13.87
CA HIS A 74 -3.89 -15.47 14.83
C HIS A 74 -3.28 -15.58 16.23
N LEU A 75 -1.96 -15.71 16.36
CA LEU A 75 -1.26 -15.66 17.63
C LEU A 75 -1.44 -14.29 18.31
N ALA A 76 -1.29 -13.20 17.58
CA ALA A 76 -1.58 -11.87 18.10
C ALA A 76 -3.03 -11.70 18.56
N ASN A 77 -4.01 -12.31 17.86
CA ASN A 77 -5.41 -12.24 18.21
C ASN A 77 -5.72 -12.95 19.53
N GLN A 78 -5.06 -14.06 19.85
CA GLN A 78 -5.23 -14.78 21.13
C GLN A 78 -4.75 -13.91 22.30
N ASN A 79 -3.62 -13.25 22.18
CA ASN A 79 -3.08 -12.34 23.19
C ASN A 79 -4.01 -11.15 23.46
N HIS A 80 -4.60 -10.56 22.41
CA HIS A 80 -5.55 -9.47 22.55
C HIS A 80 -6.88 -9.93 23.21
N ALA A 81 -7.36 -11.12 22.88
CA ALA A 81 -8.54 -11.69 23.51
C ALA A 81 -8.32 -11.97 25.00
N ALA A 82 -7.14 -12.43 25.39
CA ALA A 82 -6.76 -12.64 26.79
C ALA A 82 -6.69 -11.31 27.57
N GLN A 83 -6.17 -10.24 26.96
CA GLN A 83 -6.14 -8.90 27.57
C GLN A 83 -7.56 -8.34 27.83
N ILE A 84 -8.50 -8.57 26.93
CA ILE A 84 -9.91 -8.17 27.11
C ILE A 84 -10.56 -8.96 28.25
N ARG A 85 -10.29 -10.27 28.36
CA ARG A 85 -10.84 -11.13 29.39
C ARG A 85 -10.29 -10.81 30.79
N ARG A 86 -9.04 -10.36 30.92
CA ARG A 86 -8.41 -10.00 32.20
C ARG A 86 -8.90 -8.67 32.77
N GLY A 87 -10.06 -8.18 32.35
CA GLY A 87 -10.75 -7.08 33.03
C GLY A 87 -10.01 -5.75 33.02
N LYS A 88 -9.07 -5.51 32.09
CA LYS A 88 -8.79 -4.13 31.73
C LYS A 88 -10.10 -3.61 31.18
N LYS A 89 -10.90 -2.98 32.09
CA LYS A 89 -12.08 -2.20 31.75
C LYS A 89 -11.78 -1.60 30.36
N VAL A 90 -12.54 -2.03 29.35
CA VAL A 90 -12.74 -1.15 28.20
C VAL A 90 -13.13 0.15 28.88
N LEU A 91 -12.16 1.03 29.02
CA LEU A 91 -12.39 2.37 29.55
C LEU A 91 -13.67 2.79 28.85
N ASN A 92 -14.69 3.12 29.64
CA ASN A 92 -15.87 3.83 29.14
C ASN A 92 -15.31 5.08 28.52
N LEU A 93 -14.82 4.92 27.31
CA LEU A 93 -14.28 5.98 26.49
C LEU A 93 -15.50 6.84 26.25
N LYS A 94 -15.64 7.88 27.11
CA LYS A 94 -16.45 9.06 26.81
C LYS A 94 -16.37 9.19 25.31
N LYS A 95 -17.53 9.25 24.62
CA LYS A 95 -17.59 9.50 23.18
C LYS A 95 -16.46 10.44 22.82
N GLU A 96 -15.30 9.90 22.43
CA GLU A 96 -14.31 10.69 21.75
C GLU A 96 -15.09 11.22 20.57
N ILE A 97 -15.50 12.44 20.71
CA ILE A 97 -16.01 13.24 19.64
C ILE A 97 -14.78 13.35 18.74
N GLY A 98 -14.56 12.30 17.96
CA GLY A 98 -13.50 12.24 16.96
C GLY A 98 -13.83 13.20 15.83
N TYR A 99 -14.02 14.46 16.19
CA TYR A 99 -13.94 15.56 15.28
C TYR A 99 -12.45 15.77 15.02
N LEU A 100 -11.99 15.21 13.89
CA LEU A 100 -10.94 15.89 13.17
C LEU A 100 -11.45 17.33 12.97
N ARG A 101 -11.24 18.19 13.93
CA ARG A 101 -11.23 19.62 13.71
C ARG A 101 -10.03 19.83 12.81
N PHE A 102 -10.27 19.82 11.49
CA PHE A 102 -9.28 20.24 10.51
C PHE A 102 -9.00 21.69 10.83
N LYS A 103 -7.99 21.89 11.68
CA LYS A 103 -7.53 23.23 12.08
C LYS A 103 -6.92 23.89 10.84
N PRO A 104 -6.95 25.21 10.74
CA PRO A 104 -6.30 25.95 9.64
C PRO A 104 -4.87 25.47 9.35
N VAL A 105 -4.13 25.09 10.39
CA VAL A 105 -2.77 24.53 10.29
C VAL A 105 -2.69 23.31 9.37
N PHE A 106 -3.66 22.38 9.44
CA PHE A 106 -3.67 21.21 8.54
C PHE A 106 -3.76 21.65 7.07
N TYR A 107 -4.63 22.58 6.74
CA TYR A 107 -4.79 23.07 5.37
C TYR A 107 -3.59 23.89 4.89
N VAL A 108 -2.93 24.63 5.78
CA VAL A 108 -1.67 25.32 5.47
C VAL A 108 -0.56 24.31 5.12
N ILE A 109 -0.37 23.29 5.95
CA ILE A 109 0.62 22.24 5.69
C ILE A 109 0.28 21.48 4.38
N LEU A 110 -1.01 21.18 4.14
CA LEU A 110 -1.47 20.56 2.91
C LEU A 110 -1.19 21.45 1.69
N ALA A 111 -1.41 22.76 1.80
CA ALA A 111 -1.11 23.70 0.73
C ALA A 111 0.39 23.76 0.42
N ILE A 112 1.25 23.78 1.46
CA ILE A 112 2.72 23.73 1.28
C ILE A 112 3.12 22.41 0.58
N ALA A 113 2.60 21.28 1.04
CA ALA A 113 2.89 19.99 0.43
C ALA A 113 2.44 19.92 -1.05
N LEU A 114 1.24 20.43 -1.35
CA LEU A 114 0.72 20.52 -2.71
C LEU A 114 1.54 21.47 -3.58
N PHE A 115 2.04 22.58 -3.03
CA PHE A 115 2.92 23.50 -3.74
C PHE A 115 4.25 22.83 -4.15
N ILE A 116 4.86 22.05 -3.25
CA ILE A 116 6.09 21.28 -3.57
C ILE A 116 5.81 20.27 -4.69
N ILE A 117 4.69 19.53 -4.61
CA ILE A 117 4.31 18.58 -5.65
C ILE A 117 4.00 19.30 -6.97
N PHE A 118 3.34 20.46 -6.92
CA PHE A 118 3.01 21.23 -8.10
C PHE A 118 4.27 21.72 -8.84
N ARG A 119 5.34 22.07 -8.12
CA ARG A 119 6.64 22.38 -8.77
C ARG A 119 7.17 21.19 -9.57
N GLN A 120 7.05 19.97 -9.06
CA GLN A 120 7.39 18.76 -9.81
C GLN A 120 6.52 18.59 -11.06
N VAL A 121 5.22 18.85 -10.94
CA VAL A 121 4.29 18.82 -12.09
C VAL A 121 4.70 19.82 -13.16
N MET A 122 5.12 21.02 -12.79
CA MET A 122 5.56 22.05 -13.75
C MET A 122 6.78 21.65 -14.54
N LEU A 123 7.70 20.86 -13.95
CA LEU A 123 8.85 20.30 -14.68
C LEU A 123 8.42 19.23 -15.69
N LEU A 124 7.42 18.43 -15.34
CA LEU A 124 6.93 17.34 -16.19
C LEU A 124 5.94 17.79 -17.27
N LEU A 125 5.27 18.93 -17.05
CA LEU A 125 4.15 19.39 -17.88
C LEU A 125 4.53 19.52 -19.37
N PRO A 126 5.69 20.09 -19.76
CA PRO A 126 6.09 20.17 -21.17
C PRO A 126 6.20 18.79 -21.84
N VAL A 127 6.77 17.81 -21.12
CA VAL A 127 6.92 16.44 -21.63
C VAL A 127 5.56 15.76 -21.74
N ILE A 128 4.70 15.92 -20.72
CA ILE A 128 3.34 15.37 -20.72
C ILE A 128 2.53 15.89 -21.90
N LEU A 129 2.62 17.19 -22.20
CA LEU A 129 1.89 17.80 -23.31
C LEU A 129 2.44 17.40 -24.67
N ALA A 130 3.76 17.19 -24.78
CA ALA A 130 4.41 16.83 -26.04
C ALA A 130 4.31 15.33 -26.37
N ARG A 131 4.48 14.44 -25.39
CA ARG A 131 4.67 13.00 -25.59
C ARG A 131 3.74 12.12 -24.73
N GLY A 132 2.99 12.72 -23.82
CA GLY A 132 2.05 12.02 -22.94
C GLY A 132 2.67 11.58 -21.61
N MET A 133 1.81 11.04 -20.73
CA MET A 133 2.16 10.67 -19.33
C MET A 133 3.14 9.49 -19.24
N ALA A 134 3.06 8.55 -20.17
CA ALA A 134 3.90 7.35 -20.14
C ALA A 134 5.37 7.70 -20.41
N ASP A 135 5.60 8.55 -21.41
CA ASP A 135 6.95 9.00 -21.78
C ASP A 135 7.53 9.92 -20.71
N ALA A 136 6.73 10.85 -20.17
CA ALA A 136 7.15 11.71 -19.07
C ALA A 136 7.62 10.90 -17.85
N ARG A 137 6.96 9.76 -17.55
CA ARG A 137 7.38 8.85 -16.47
C ARG A 137 8.68 8.12 -16.83
N GLY A 138 8.85 7.69 -18.08
CA GLY A 138 10.08 7.04 -18.55
C GLY A 138 11.26 8.00 -18.46
N ASP A 139 11.08 9.21 -18.98
CA ASP A 139 12.09 10.26 -18.97
C ASP A 139 12.51 10.66 -17.54
N MET A 140 11.55 10.73 -16.60
CA MET A 140 11.84 11.03 -15.19
C MET A 140 12.75 9.99 -14.50
N GLN A 141 12.86 8.77 -15.06
CA GLN A 141 13.77 7.74 -14.55
C GLN A 141 15.19 7.85 -15.11
N VAL A 142 15.38 8.62 -16.20
CA VAL A 142 16.62 8.70 -16.94
C VAL A 142 17.21 10.12 -16.92
N ASP A 143 16.35 11.14 -16.82
CA ASP A 143 16.72 12.56 -16.88
C ASP A 143 16.52 13.25 -15.54
N ASP A 144 17.60 13.47 -14.81
CA ASP A 144 17.60 14.15 -13.52
C ASP A 144 17.11 15.60 -13.60
N SER A 145 17.11 16.24 -14.78
CA SER A 145 16.58 17.60 -14.95
C SER A 145 15.07 17.69 -14.79
N LEU A 146 14.36 16.57 -14.95
CA LEU A 146 12.92 16.47 -14.78
C LEU A 146 12.50 16.15 -13.33
N VAL A 147 13.46 16.01 -12.43
CA VAL A 147 13.24 15.76 -11.00
C VAL A 147 13.72 16.96 -10.19
N LEU A 148 12.99 17.29 -9.11
CA LEU A 148 13.44 18.33 -8.18
C LEU A 148 14.79 17.93 -7.59
N SER A 149 15.76 18.83 -7.57
CA SER A 149 17.10 18.56 -7.07
C SER A 149 17.30 18.98 -5.61
N GLY A 150 18.28 18.34 -4.95
CA GLY A 150 18.75 18.69 -3.61
C GLY A 150 17.72 18.47 -2.52
N GLY A 151 17.64 19.41 -1.55
CA GLY A 151 16.73 19.28 -0.41
C GLY A 151 15.23 19.27 -0.78
N LEU A 152 14.85 19.81 -1.95
CA LEU A 152 13.46 19.77 -2.42
C LEU A 152 13.03 18.37 -2.86
N ASP A 153 13.92 17.57 -3.43
CA ASP A 153 13.63 16.18 -3.76
C ASP A 153 13.36 15.36 -2.49
N ILE A 154 14.18 15.53 -1.46
CA ILE A 154 13.99 14.88 -0.15
C ILE A 154 12.66 15.29 0.48
N LEU A 155 12.30 16.60 0.42
CA LEU A 155 11.01 17.08 0.91
C LEU A 155 9.86 16.55 0.07
N LEU A 156 10.01 16.47 -1.24
CA LEU A 156 9.01 15.89 -2.13
C LEU A 156 8.75 14.42 -1.79
N ALA A 157 9.82 13.62 -1.67
CA ALA A 157 9.75 12.18 -1.47
C ALA A 157 9.22 11.82 -0.07
N TYR A 158 9.78 12.41 0.99
CA TYR A 158 9.50 11.94 2.36
C TYR A 158 8.45 12.77 3.10
N PHE A 159 8.14 13.96 2.64
CA PHE A 159 7.12 14.81 3.23
C PHE A 159 5.92 15.01 2.30
N ALA A 160 6.08 15.67 1.16
CA ALA A 160 4.94 16.17 0.40
C ALA A 160 4.06 15.05 -0.15
N LYS A 161 4.62 14.09 -0.87
CA LYS A 161 3.87 12.95 -1.45
C LYS A 161 3.18 12.09 -0.41
N PRO A 162 3.87 11.59 0.65
CA PRO A 162 3.21 10.78 1.67
C PRO A 162 2.18 11.56 2.50
N PHE A 163 2.42 12.85 2.78
CA PHE A 163 1.49 13.70 3.51
C PHE A 163 0.20 13.95 2.73
N VAL A 164 0.31 14.26 1.42
CA VAL A 164 -0.86 14.44 0.55
C VAL A 164 -1.63 13.13 0.43
N LYS A 165 -0.96 12.00 0.24
CA LYS A 165 -1.59 10.67 0.21
C LYS A 165 -2.32 10.36 1.52
N ALA A 166 -1.71 10.58 2.66
CA ALA A 166 -2.31 10.43 3.98
C ALA A 166 -3.55 11.32 4.14
N SER A 167 -3.43 12.59 3.70
CA SER A 167 -4.52 13.57 3.75
C SER A 167 -5.73 13.15 2.92
N ILE A 168 -5.52 12.66 1.69
CA ILE A 168 -6.57 12.13 0.83
C ILE A 168 -7.31 10.98 1.53
N ILE A 169 -6.58 10.00 2.05
CA ILE A 169 -7.16 8.83 2.74
C ILE A 169 -7.98 9.28 3.97
N VAL A 170 -7.41 10.13 4.80
CA VAL A 170 -8.07 10.64 6.02
C VAL A 170 -9.32 11.45 5.67
N LEU A 171 -9.28 12.30 4.65
CA LEU A 171 -10.42 13.09 4.20
C LEU A 171 -11.55 12.20 3.66
N ILE A 172 -11.21 11.16 2.89
CA ILE A 172 -12.19 10.17 2.39
C ILE A 172 -12.86 9.44 3.57
N VAL A 173 -12.07 8.87 4.49
CA VAL A 173 -12.59 8.13 5.64
C VAL A 173 -13.45 9.03 6.54
N ASN A 174 -13.00 10.25 6.78
CA ASN A 174 -13.76 11.22 7.57
C ASN A 174 -15.07 11.64 6.89
N SER A 175 -15.08 11.80 5.57
CA SER A 175 -16.27 12.15 4.81
C SER A 175 -17.35 11.07 4.85
N ILE A 176 -16.98 9.82 5.01
CA ILE A 176 -17.93 8.70 5.18
C ILE A 176 -18.61 8.76 6.56
N ARG A 177 -17.90 9.22 7.59
CA ARG A 177 -18.42 9.33 8.95
C ARG A 177 -19.26 10.57 9.17
N THR A 178 -18.84 11.69 8.61
CA THR A 178 -19.51 13.00 8.73
C THR A 178 -20.35 13.27 7.49
N LYS A 179 -21.13 14.35 7.51
CA LYS A 179 -21.84 14.77 6.28
C LYS A 179 -20.84 15.15 5.18
N PHE A 180 -21.09 14.67 3.98
CA PHE A 180 -20.32 15.04 2.80
C PHE A 180 -20.33 16.54 2.58
N SER A 181 -19.16 17.16 2.67
CA SER A 181 -18.97 18.58 2.37
C SER A 181 -18.36 18.71 0.97
N LEU A 182 -18.99 19.52 0.12
CA LEU A 182 -18.47 19.81 -1.23
C LEU A 182 -17.03 20.33 -1.18
N LYS A 183 -16.72 21.19 -0.19
CA LYS A 183 -15.36 21.72 0.01
C LYS A 183 -14.32 20.60 0.20
N ARG A 184 -14.63 19.55 1.01
CA ARG A 184 -13.71 18.42 1.21
C ARG A 184 -13.54 17.58 -0.04
N ILE A 185 -14.61 17.37 -0.81
CA ILE A 185 -14.54 16.65 -2.07
C ILE A 185 -13.62 17.39 -3.05
N LEU A 186 -13.78 18.71 -3.18
CA LEU A 186 -12.94 19.53 -4.04
C LEU A 186 -11.48 19.49 -3.62
N VAL A 187 -11.18 19.55 -2.31
CA VAL A 187 -9.82 19.41 -1.79
C VAL A 187 -9.23 18.03 -2.15
N VAL A 188 -10.00 16.95 -1.98
CA VAL A 188 -9.56 15.59 -2.34
C VAL A 188 -9.29 15.47 -3.83
N LEU A 189 -10.22 15.94 -4.68
CA LEU A 189 -10.06 15.88 -6.14
C LEU A 189 -8.89 16.71 -6.63
N PHE A 190 -8.72 17.92 -6.11
CA PHE A 190 -7.58 18.78 -6.45
C PHE A 190 -6.25 18.14 -6.01
N SER A 191 -6.17 17.66 -4.76
CA SER A 191 -4.99 16.96 -4.25
C SER A 191 -4.67 15.70 -5.06
N LEU A 192 -5.69 14.94 -5.44
CA LEU A 192 -5.54 13.75 -6.28
C LEU A 192 -5.02 14.11 -7.67
N GLY A 193 -5.55 15.18 -8.29
CA GLY A 193 -5.11 15.64 -9.59
C GLY A 193 -3.63 16.05 -9.60
N VAL A 194 -3.24 16.92 -8.67
CA VAL A 194 -1.84 17.36 -8.54
C VAL A 194 -0.91 16.18 -8.28
N TYR A 195 -1.29 15.27 -7.39
CA TYR A 195 -0.50 14.08 -7.06
C TYR A 195 -0.40 13.11 -8.24
N PHE A 196 -1.49 12.90 -8.99
CA PHE A 196 -1.52 12.05 -10.18
C PHE A 196 -0.55 12.53 -11.26
N PHE A 197 -0.57 13.83 -11.58
CA PHE A 197 0.33 14.41 -12.57
C PHE A 197 1.80 14.35 -12.16
N SER A 198 2.10 14.41 -10.85
CA SER A 198 3.48 14.33 -10.35
C SER A 198 4.10 12.93 -10.41
N GLU A 199 3.27 11.88 -10.42
CA GLU A 199 3.74 10.48 -10.44
C GLU A 199 3.77 9.89 -11.86
N GLY A 200 3.06 10.51 -12.81
CA GLY A 200 2.94 9.97 -14.15
C GLY A 200 2.33 8.56 -14.22
N GLY A 201 1.74 8.08 -13.12
CA GLY A 201 1.38 6.68 -12.96
C GLY A 201 -0.02 6.40 -12.43
N ARG A 202 -0.59 5.27 -12.83
CA ARG A 202 -1.94 4.81 -12.43
C ARG A 202 -2.03 4.39 -10.97
N ALA A 203 -0.89 4.12 -10.31
CA ALA A 203 -0.84 3.60 -8.94
C ALA A 203 -1.58 4.52 -7.96
N VAL A 204 -1.47 5.85 -8.13
CA VAL A 204 -2.16 6.84 -7.30
C VAL A 204 -3.68 6.71 -7.40
N ILE A 205 -4.20 6.54 -8.62
CA ILE A 205 -5.65 6.37 -8.84
C ILE A 205 -6.12 5.06 -8.22
N MET A 206 -5.34 3.98 -8.38
CA MET A 206 -5.65 2.68 -7.82
C MET A 206 -5.65 2.70 -6.28
N ASP A 207 -4.72 3.40 -5.64
CA ASP A 207 -4.70 3.58 -4.18
C ASP A 207 -5.99 4.23 -3.67
N VAL A 208 -6.44 5.30 -4.34
CA VAL A 208 -7.68 6.00 -3.97
C VAL A 208 -8.90 5.13 -4.27
N PHE A 209 -8.91 4.44 -5.40
CA PHE A 209 -9.97 3.50 -5.77
C PHE A 209 -10.13 2.39 -4.73
N PHE A 210 -9.03 1.71 -4.36
CA PHE A 210 -9.08 0.67 -3.35
C PHE A 210 -9.47 1.21 -1.97
N THR A 211 -9.02 2.40 -1.61
CA THR A 211 -9.44 3.07 -0.37
C THR A 211 -10.95 3.33 -0.37
N LEU A 212 -11.51 3.83 -1.46
CA LEU A 212 -12.95 4.09 -1.59
C LEU A 212 -13.76 2.79 -1.51
N VAL A 213 -13.38 1.76 -2.29
CA VAL A 213 -14.03 0.45 -2.28
C VAL A 213 -14.02 -0.16 -0.89
N PHE A 214 -12.85 -0.16 -0.25
CA PHE A 214 -12.68 -0.64 1.11
C PHE A 214 -13.59 0.10 2.10
N CYS A 215 -13.59 1.42 2.08
CA CYS A 215 -14.41 2.25 2.97
C CYS A 215 -15.90 2.02 2.77
N LEU A 216 -16.35 1.87 1.53
CA LEU A 216 -17.76 1.60 1.22
C LEU A 216 -18.18 0.20 1.65
N TYR A 217 -17.33 -0.79 1.43
CA TYR A 217 -17.62 -2.16 1.84
C TYR A 217 -17.80 -2.27 3.35
N ILE A 218 -16.89 -1.68 4.14
CA ILE A 218 -16.96 -1.74 5.59
C ILE A 218 -18.17 -0.97 6.13
N ASN A 219 -18.47 0.18 5.55
CA ASN A 219 -19.56 1.03 6.02
C ASN A 219 -20.91 0.77 5.33
N ARG A 220 -21.02 -0.30 4.53
CA ARG A 220 -22.21 -0.61 3.71
C ARG A 220 -23.55 -0.60 4.45
N LYS A 221 -23.55 -0.89 5.75
CA LYS A 221 -24.75 -0.88 6.60
C LYS A 221 -25.09 0.50 7.15
N LYS A 222 -24.10 1.41 7.25
CA LYS A 222 -24.24 2.75 7.87
C LYS A 222 -24.45 3.86 6.83
N ILE A 223 -24.14 3.59 5.57
CA ILE A 223 -24.24 4.58 4.49
C ILE A 223 -25.67 4.59 3.93
N SER A 224 -26.27 5.78 3.82
CA SER A 224 -27.60 5.94 3.22
C SER A 224 -27.63 5.51 1.75
N SER A 225 -28.79 5.07 1.26
CA SER A 225 -28.98 4.63 -0.13
C SER A 225 -28.59 5.71 -1.15
N LYS A 226 -28.95 6.97 -0.89
CA LYS A 226 -28.61 8.13 -1.71
C LYS A 226 -27.09 8.35 -1.80
N LEU A 227 -26.38 8.13 -0.71
CA LEU A 227 -24.94 8.28 -0.66
C LEU A 227 -24.23 7.09 -1.34
N LYS A 228 -24.75 5.85 -1.18
CA LYS A 228 -24.27 4.67 -1.92
C LYS A 228 -24.35 4.89 -3.43
N SER A 229 -25.45 5.45 -3.93
CA SER A 229 -25.62 5.73 -5.36
C SER A 229 -24.58 6.74 -5.87
N LYS A 230 -24.31 7.83 -5.12
CA LYS A 230 -23.27 8.80 -5.49
C LYS A 230 -21.88 8.17 -5.52
N PHE A 231 -21.53 7.37 -4.50
CA PHE A 231 -20.25 6.67 -4.46
C PHE A 231 -20.12 5.64 -5.58
N LYS A 232 -21.18 4.90 -5.90
CA LYS A 232 -21.17 3.96 -7.00
C LYS A 232 -20.79 4.66 -8.32
N LYS A 233 -21.35 5.85 -8.58
CA LYS A 233 -20.98 6.65 -9.76
C LYS A 233 -19.50 7.05 -9.74
N VAL A 234 -19.00 7.55 -8.62
CA VAL A 234 -17.57 7.94 -8.47
C VAL A 234 -16.65 6.73 -8.65
N ILE A 235 -16.98 5.58 -8.06
CA ILE A 235 -16.21 4.34 -8.23
C ILE A 235 -16.22 3.91 -9.71
N ILE A 236 -17.34 3.95 -10.39
CA ILE A 236 -17.42 3.59 -11.81
C ILE A 236 -16.50 4.50 -12.64
N VAL A 237 -16.57 5.81 -12.43
CA VAL A 237 -15.70 6.78 -13.13
C VAL A 237 -14.21 6.47 -12.85
N ILE A 238 -13.84 6.28 -11.58
CA ILE A 238 -12.45 5.98 -11.21
C ILE A 238 -12.02 4.59 -11.75
N ALA A 239 -12.89 3.60 -11.81
CA ALA A 239 -12.60 2.28 -12.37
C ALA A 239 -12.44 2.30 -13.90
N ILE A 240 -13.15 3.17 -14.60
CA ILE A 240 -13.04 3.32 -16.05
C ILE A 240 -11.67 3.90 -16.45
N LEU A 241 -11.10 4.82 -15.68
CA LEU A 241 -9.83 5.48 -16.00
C LEU A 241 -8.66 4.49 -16.25
N PRO A 242 -8.37 3.50 -15.37
CA PRO A 242 -7.34 2.50 -15.64
C PRO A 242 -7.65 1.62 -16.86
N VAL A 243 -8.93 1.33 -17.11
CA VAL A 243 -9.36 0.54 -18.27
C VAL A 243 -9.11 1.32 -19.56
N LEU A 244 -9.55 2.58 -19.64
CA LEU A 244 -9.28 3.44 -20.79
C LEU A 244 -7.79 3.56 -21.07
N ALA A 245 -7.00 3.83 -20.04
CA ALA A 245 -5.55 3.92 -20.16
C ALA A 245 -4.87 2.58 -20.53
N THR A 246 -5.55 1.44 -20.42
CA THR A 246 -5.07 0.14 -20.90
C THR A 246 -5.45 -0.06 -22.37
N LEU A 247 -6.62 0.38 -22.78
CA LEU A 247 -7.09 0.32 -24.17
C LEU A 247 -6.22 1.17 -25.10
N GLU A 248 -5.74 2.34 -24.66
CA GLU A 248 -4.80 3.17 -25.42
C GLU A 248 -3.50 2.44 -25.83
N ARG A 249 -3.11 1.39 -25.10
CA ARG A 249 -1.90 0.61 -25.41
C ARG A 249 -2.11 -0.47 -26.45
N GLY A 250 -3.29 -0.59 -27.04
CA GLY A 250 -3.61 -1.55 -28.12
C GLY A 250 -3.51 -3.04 -27.71
N ARG A 251 -3.38 -3.35 -26.41
CA ARG A 251 -3.32 -4.73 -25.90
C ARG A 251 -4.72 -5.19 -25.45
N ASP A 252 -4.98 -6.49 -25.61
CA ASP A 252 -6.17 -7.10 -25.04
C ASP A 252 -6.25 -6.81 -23.52
N THR A 253 -7.40 -6.28 -23.09
CA THR A 253 -7.62 -5.89 -21.70
C THR A 253 -7.55 -7.08 -20.75
N LEU A 254 -8.09 -8.24 -21.16
CA LEU A 254 -8.06 -9.47 -20.36
C LEU A 254 -6.64 -10.01 -20.25
N PHE A 255 -5.88 -10.00 -21.35
CA PHE A 255 -4.46 -10.32 -21.35
C PHE A 255 -3.70 -9.44 -20.35
N SER A 256 -3.90 -8.11 -20.44
CA SER A 256 -3.19 -7.15 -19.57
C SER A 256 -3.54 -7.33 -18.09
N ILE A 257 -4.81 -7.61 -17.75
CA ILE A 257 -5.21 -7.86 -16.36
C ILE A 257 -4.62 -9.18 -15.86
N TYR A 258 -4.73 -10.24 -16.64
CA TYR A 258 -4.23 -11.56 -16.27
C TYR A 258 -2.71 -11.56 -16.06
N THR A 259 -1.96 -11.04 -17.03
CA THR A 259 -0.49 -10.96 -16.94
C THR A 259 -0.05 -10.04 -15.80
N TYR A 260 -0.78 -8.95 -15.54
CA TYR A 260 -0.46 -8.04 -14.44
C TYR A 260 -0.54 -8.71 -13.06
N TYR A 261 -1.56 -9.55 -12.83
CA TYR A 261 -1.72 -10.23 -11.54
C TYR A 261 -0.96 -11.56 -11.47
N CYS A 262 -1.12 -12.42 -12.45
CA CYS A 262 -0.53 -13.75 -12.43
C CYS A 262 0.95 -13.75 -12.81
N GLY A 263 1.38 -12.84 -13.71
CA GLY A 263 2.77 -12.73 -14.16
C GLY A 263 3.78 -12.39 -13.07
N SER A 264 3.31 -11.92 -11.90
CA SER A 264 4.18 -11.65 -10.75
C SER A 264 4.91 -12.91 -10.24
N LEU A 265 4.28 -14.07 -10.31
CA LEU A 265 4.90 -15.34 -9.90
C LEU A 265 5.94 -15.83 -10.92
N GLN A 266 5.68 -15.65 -12.22
CA GLN A 266 6.64 -15.93 -13.29
C GLN A 266 7.83 -14.96 -13.19
N TYR A 267 7.58 -13.68 -12.96
CA TYR A 267 8.65 -12.70 -12.76
C TYR A 267 9.56 -13.07 -11.59
N LEU A 268 9.00 -13.45 -10.43
CA LEU A 268 9.79 -13.95 -9.31
C LEU A 268 10.55 -15.21 -9.66
N SER A 269 9.93 -16.13 -10.41
CA SER A 269 10.56 -17.38 -10.87
C SER A 269 11.79 -17.10 -11.73
N GLN A 270 11.66 -16.20 -12.71
CA GLN A 270 12.77 -15.78 -13.58
C GLN A 270 13.86 -15.08 -12.77
N SER A 271 13.48 -14.19 -11.87
CA SER A 271 14.43 -13.47 -11.02
C SER A 271 15.30 -14.40 -10.17
N LEU A 272 14.71 -15.46 -9.62
CA LEU A 272 15.44 -16.47 -8.83
C LEU A 272 16.35 -17.36 -9.69
N GLN A 273 15.98 -17.62 -10.95
CA GLN A 273 16.74 -18.45 -11.86
C GLN A 273 17.96 -17.70 -12.46
N PHE A 274 17.75 -16.50 -12.95
CA PHE A 274 18.76 -15.76 -13.71
C PHE A 274 19.78 -15.01 -12.85
N LYS A 275 19.68 -15.06 -11.51
CA LYS A 275 20.62 -14.47 -10.56
C LYS A 275 21.00 -13.02 -10.81
N ALA A 276 20.23 -12.28 -11.64
CA ALA A 276 20.45 -10.87 -11.88
C ALA A 276 20.32 -10.02 -10.61
N LEU A 277 19.61 -10.55 -9.63
CA LEU A 277 19.53 -10.05 -8.27
C LEU A 277 20.42 -10.93 -7.39
N GLU A 278 21.47 -10.34 -6.82
CA GLU A 278 22.42 -11.06 -5.95
C GLU A 278 21.69 -11.52 -4.66
N PHE A 279 21.23 -12.78 -4.62
CA PHE A 279 20.57 -13.35 -3.45
C PHE A 279 21.54 -13.90 -2.40
N ASN A 280 22.84 -13.93 -2.70
CA ASN A 280 23.86 -14.46 -1.78
C ASN A 280 24.09 -13.56 -0.55
N GLU A 281 23.83 -12.27 -0.68
CA GLU A 281 23.88 -11.31 0.43
C GLU A 281 22.49 -11.05 0.98
N HIS A 282 22.30 -11.22 2.28
CA HIS A 282 21.05 -10.93 2.97
C HIS A 282 21.01 -9.48 3.46
N LEU A 283 19.87 -8.85 3.37
CA LEU A 283 19.63 -7.46 3.77
C LEU A 283 18.97 -7.32 5.17
N TRP A 284 18.76 -8.42 5.84
CA TRP A 284 18.33 -8.50 7.26
C TRP A 284 17.10 -7.65 7.61
N GLY A 285 16.13 -7.62 6.72
CA GLY A 285 14.88 -6.87 6.88
C GLY A 285 14.89 -5.50 6.21
N LEU A 286 16.01 -5.02 5.68
CA LEU A 286 16.09 -3.70 5.03
C LEU A 286 15.34 -3.67 3.68
N ALA A 287 15.32 -4.77 2.90
CA ALA A 287 14.52 -4.81 1.70
C ALA A 287 13.03 -4.62 1.99
N SER A 288 12.54 -5.21 3.09
CA SER A 288 11.12 -5.18 3.47
C SER A 288 10.72 -3.95 4.28
N PHE A 289 11.61 -3.35 5.09
CA PHE A 289 11.24 -2.31 6.06
C PHE A 289 12.01 -1.00 5.93
N GLN A 290 12.91 -0.84 4.93
CA GLN A 290 13.66 0.41 4.77
C GLN A 290 12.78 1.65 4.60
N GLY A 291 11.51 1.49 4.19
CA GLY A 291 10.58 2.59 4.06
C GLY A 291 10.36 3.40 5.34
N PHE A 292 10.57 2.80 6.52
CA PHE A 292 10.56 3.51 7.81
C PHE A 292 11.91 4.14 8.15
N ILE A 293 13.00 3.57 7.65
CA ILE A 293 14.39 3.93 8.03
C ILE A 293 14.95 4.98 7.06
N LYS A 294 14.76 4.77 5.76
CA LYS A 294 15.30 5.63 4.69
C LYS A 294 14.94 7.11 4.84
N PRO A 295 13.71 7.51 5.25
CA PRO A 295 13.38 8.92 5.46
C PRO A 295 14.18 9.58 6.58
N ILE A 296 14.53 8.85 7.65
CA ILE A 296 15.35 9.35 8.76
C ILE A 296 16.75 9.69 8.24
N PHE A 297 17.36 8.76 7.51
CA PHE A 297 18.68 9.00 6.91
C PHE A 297 18.64 10.03 5.78
N GLY A 298 17.54 10.18 5.05
CA GLY A 298 17.37 11.28 4.11
C GLY A 298 17.42 12.66 4.76
N ILE A 299 16.83 12.81 5.94
CA ILE A 299 16.94 14.04 6.74
C ILE A 299 18.38 14.22 7.26
N LEU A 300 19.02 13.17 7.76
CA LEU A 300 20.40 13.21 8.24
C LEU A 300 21.40 13.59 7.13
N GLN A 301 21.14 13.16 5.87
CA GLN A 301 21.96 13.57 4.72
C GLN A 301 21.90 15.09 4.46
N ILE A 302 20.75 15.75 4.68
CA ILE A 302 20.66 17.22 4.61
C ILE A 302 21.58 17.88 5.64
N LEU A 303 21.78 17.21 6.80
CA LEU A 303 22.66 17.67 7.87
C LEU A 303 24.12 17.26 7.69
N GLY A 304 24.49 16.65 6.54
CA GLY A 304 25.85 16.26 6.19
C GLY A 304 26.28 14.86 6.66
N PHE A 305 25.38 14.06 7.26
CA PHE A 305 25.71 12.69 7.65
C PHE A 305 25.66 11.74 6.46
N PRO A 306 26.65 10.83 6.28
CA PRO A 306 26.66 9.87 5.21
C PRO A 306 25.53 8.83 5.39
N LYS A 307 25.00 8.35 4.26
CA LYS A 307 24.04 7.23 4.27
C LYS A 307 24.78 5.92 4.60
N PRO A 308 24.26 5.08 5.51
CA PRO A 308 24.84 3.75 5.78
C PRO A 308 24.90 2.89 4.53
N GLU A 309 26.01 2.17 4.34
CA GLU A 309 26.22 1.30 3.18
C GLU A 309 25.13 0.24 3.02
N GLU A 310 24.71 -0.40 4.11
CA GLU A 310 23.64 -1.40 4.09
C GLU A 310 22.30 -0.83 3.59
N LEU A 311 22.01 0.42 3.96
CA LEU A 311 20.80 1.09 3.49
C LEU A 311 20.92 1.49 2.01
N GLN A 312 22.15 1.78 1.53
CA GLN A 312 22.41 2.00 0.11
C GLN A 312 22.21 0.70 -0.66
N LYS A 313 22.83 -0.41 -0.24
CA LYS A 313 22.63 -1.74 -0.85
C LYS A 313 21.15 -2.13 -0.94
N ALA A 314 20.37 -1.88 0.13
CA ALA A 314 18.94 -2.14 0.11
C ALA A 314 18.18 -1.25 -0.88
N SER A 315 18.58 0.01 -1.02
CA SER A 315 17.96 0.93 -2.00
C SER A 315 18.29 0.53 -3.43
N ASP A 316 19.54 0.14 -3.70
CA ASP A 316 20.00 -0.30 -5.02
C ASP A 316 19.34 -1.63 -5.41
N PHE A 317 19.20 -2.57 -4.46
CA PHE A 317 18.43 -3.78 -4.68
C PHE A 317 16.97 -3.48 -5.08
N ILE A 318 16.27 -2.59 -4.35
CA ILE A 318 14.90 -2.23 -4.70
C ILE A 318 14.81 -1.59 -6.08
N LEU A 319 15.74 -0.69 -6.41
CA LEU A 319 15.81 -0.06 -7.73
C LEU A 319 16.01 -1.13 -8.81
N THR A 320 16.99 -2.01 -8.64
CA THR A 320 17.26 -3.10 -9.58
C THR A 320 16.07 -4.02 -9.73
N ALA A 321 15.40 -4.42 -8.63
CA ALA A 321 14.19 -5.25 -8.67
C ALA A 321 13.01 -4.60 -9.41
N GLN A 322 12.98 -3.25 -9.44
CA GLN A 322 11.93 -2.50 -10.13
C GLN A 322 12.25 -2.21 -11.60
N THR A 323 13.51 -2.11 -11.96
CA THR A 323 13.94 -1.73 -13.31
C THR A 323 14.31 -2.94 -14.18
N THR A 324 14.72 -4.05 -13.57
CA THR A 324 15.06 -5.26 -14.33
C THR A 324 13.83 -5.79 -15.07
N VAL A 325 14.00 -6.09 -16.33
CA VAL A 325 12.94 -6.61 -17.21
C VAL A 325 13.16 -8.11 -17.43
N TYR A 326 12.14 -8.91 -17.17
CA TYR A 326 12.10 -10.32 -17.52
C TYR A 326 10.95 -10.61 -18.48
N GLU A 327 11.15 -11.51 -19.41
CA GLU A 327 10.04 -12.08 -20.18
C GLU A 327 9.29 -13.09 -19.31
N ILE A 328 7.98 -12.90 -19.18
CA ILE A 328 7.09 -13.79 -18.44
C ILE A 328 6.27 -14.71 -19.36
N ALA A 329 6.21 -14.34 -20.64
CA ALA A 329 5.64 -15.08 -21.76
C ALA A 329 6.35 -14.62 -23.04
N PRO A 330 6.23 -15.32 -24.18
CA PRO A 330 6.81 -14.88 -25.45
C PRO A 330 6.35 -13.45 -25.81
N ASN A 331 7.32 -12.56 -26.06
CA ASN A 331 7.08 -11.13 -26.35
C ASN A 331 6.30 -10.37 -25.27
N CYS A 332 6.34 -10.83 -24.01
CA CYS A 332 5.70 -10.16 -22.89
C CYS A 332 6.74 -9.78 -21.82
N PRO A 333 7.51 -8.70 -22.04
CA PRO A 333 8.44 -8.18 -21.05
C PRO A 333 7.66 -7.55 -19.88
N MET A 334 8.11 -7.81 -18.67
CA MET A 334 7.55 -7.29 -17.43
C MET A 334 8.66 -6.82 -16.50
N ASN A 335 8.40 -5.75 -15.76
CA ASN A 335 9.26 -5.26 -14.69
C ASN A 335 8.41 -4.92 -13.45
N TYR A 336 9.05 -4.62 -12.32
CA TYR A 336 8.38 -4.13 -11.10
C TYR A 336 7.52 -5.14 -10.34
N PHE A 337 7.62 -6.45 -10.62
CA PHE A 337 6.74 -7.47 -10.03
C PHE A 337 7.49 -8.52 -9.20
N PHE A 338 8.36 -8.06 -8.31
CA PHE A 338 9.22 -8.97 -7.53
C PHE A 338 8.53 -9.64 -6.36
N THR A 339 7.31 -9.33 -6.06
CA THR A 339 6.44 -9.80 -4.98
C THR A 339 6.95 -9.53 -3.55
N SER A 340 6.06 -9.52 -2.57
CA SER A 340 6.46 -9.41 -1.15
C SER A 340 7.33 -10.57 -0.67
N PHE A 341 7.17 -11.75 -1.28
CA PHE A 341 7.97 -12.94 -0.94
C PHE A 341 9.40 -12.82 -1.44
N GLY A 342 9.62 -12.24 -2.62
CA GLY A 342 10.96 -11.98 -3.16
C GLY A 342 11.75 -10.99 -2.29
N TYR A 343 11.12 -9.91 -1.87
CA TYR A 343 11.73 -8.95 -0.93
C TYR A 343 12.12 -9.63 0.39
N ALA A 344 11.20 -10.38 0.98
CA ALA A 344 11.45 -11.10 2.21
C ALA A 344 12.52 -12.22 2.04
N TYR A 345 12.58 -12.84 0.86
CA TYR A 345 13.63 -13.81 0.52
C TYR A 345 15.01 -13.15 0.40
N LYS A 346 15.12 -11.94 -0.17
CA LYS A 346 16.36 -11.16 -0.17
C LYS A 346 16.81 -10.78 1.25
N ASP A 347 15.87 -10.55 2.16
CA ASP A 347 16.19 -10.22 3.54
C ASP A 347 16.83 -11.37 4.33
N GLY A 348 16.51 -12.63 4.06
CA GLY A 348 17.04 -13.75 4.84
C GLY A 348 16.66 -15.13 4.33
N GLY A 349 16.56 -15.30 3.02
CA GLY A 349 16.16 -16.57 2.41
C GLY A 349 14.77 -17.01 2.88
N VAL A 350 14.57 -18.32 3.03
CA VAL A 350 13.30 -18.89 3.51
C VAL A 350 12.95 -18.39 4.92
N ILE A 351 13.95 -18.22 5.80
CA ILE A 351 13.76 -17.71 7.16
C ILE A 351 13.26 -16.25 7.11
N GLY A 352 13.81 -15.44 6.21
CA GLY A 352 13.32 -14.08 5.95
C GLY A 352 11.85 -14.08 5.55
N VAL A 353 11.43 -14.96 4.63
CA VAL A 353 10.02 -15.08 4.24
C VAL A 353 9.13 -15.44 5.45
N ILE A 354 9.56 -16.36 6.30
CA ILE A 354 8.81 -16.74 7.51
C ILE A 354 8.68 -15.55 8.47
N LEU A 355 9.79 -14.92 8.83
CA LEU A 355 9.82 -13.87 9.86
C LEU A 355 9.10 -12.61 9.40
N ILE A 356 9.35 -12.15 8.17
CA ILE A 356 8.77 -10.92 7.63
C ILE A 356 7.25 -11.04 7.49
N HIS A 357 6.76 -12.16 6.93
CA HIS A 357 5.30 -12.33 6.80
C HIS A 357 4.62 -12.61 8.15
N PHE A 358 5.30 -13.25 9.09
CA PHE A 358 4.79 -13.37 10.47
C PHE A 358 4.62 -11.99 11.10
N ILE A 359 5.63 -11.11 11.04
CA ILE A 359 5.56 -9.74 11.54
C ILE A 359 4.44 -8.96 10.83
N PHE A 360 4.32 -9.11 9.52
CA PHE A 360 3.26 -8.46 8.75
C PHE A 360 1.86 -8.92 9.21
N GLY A 361 1.69 -10.22 9.51
CA GLY A 361 0.47 -10.77 10.09
C GLY A 361 0.15 -10.19 11.48
N VAL A 362 1.14 -10.07 12.36
CA VAL A 362 1.00 -9.42 13.68
C VAL A 362 0.56 -7.97 13.53
N MET A 363 1.21 -7.21 12.64
CA MET A 363 0.86 -5.80 12.37
C MET A 363 -0.58 -5.67 11.83
N ALA A 364 -0.95 -6.50 10.87
CA ALA A 364 -2.30 -6.54 10.31
C ALA A 364 -3.37 -6.85 11.39
N ASN A 365 -3.10 -7.81 12.29
CA ASN A 365 -4.00 -8.10 13.41
C ASN A 365 -4.09 -6.91 14.37
N TYR A 366 -2.98 -6.26 14.69
CA TYR A 366 -2.97 -5.09 15.58
C TYR A 366 -3.85 -3.97 15.02
N VAL A 367 -3.77 -3.68 13.74
CA VAL A 367 -4.62 -2.68 13.06
C VAL A 367 -6.09 -3.10 13.11
N ASP A 368 -6.41 -4.35 12.79
CA ASP A 368 -7.77 -4.89 12.86
C ASP A 368 -8.33 -4.86 14.29
N PHE A 369 -7.49 -5.11 15.29
CA PHE A 369 -7.85 -5.05 16.69
C PHE A 369 -8.14 -3.61 17.13
N LYS A 370 -7.26 -2.68 16.82
CA LYS A 370 -7.41 -1.27 17.17
C LYS A 370 -8.62 -0.62 16.48
N GLU A 371 -8.90 -0.96 15.22
CA GLU A 371 -10.10 -0.48 14.51
C GLU A 371 -11.39 -0.93 15.21
N ARG A 372 -11.39 -2.13 15.81
CA ARG A 372 -12.56 -2.68 16.50
C ARG A 372 -12.82 -2.09 17.88
N ILE A 373 -11.77 -1.84 18.67
CA ILE A 373 -11.89 -1.45 20.07
C ILE A 373 -11.73 0.03 20.33
N ASN A 374 -11.14 0.76 19.39
CA ASN A 374 -10.77 2.15 19.61
C ASN A 374 -11.80 3.11 19.02
N ASN A 375 -12.13 4.15 19.77
CA ASN A 375 -13.02 5.22 19.30
C ASN A 375 -12.36 6.14 18.27
N ALA A 376 -11.04 6.09 18.11
CA ALA A 376 -10.32 6.80 17.06
C ALA A 376 -10.57 6.17 15.67
N PHE A 377 -11.85 6.10 15.27
CA PHE A 377 -12.32 5.44 14.06
C PHE A 377 -11.60 5.91 12.79
N VAL A 378 -11.42 7.23 12.64
CA VAL A 378 -10.79 7.78 11.43
C VAL A 378 -9.34 7.33 11.30
N ARG A 379 -8.57 7.35 12.40
CA ARG A 379 -7.18 6.89 12.43
C ARG A 379 -7.05 5.44 11.98
N TRP A 380 -7.69 4.56 12.74
CA TRP A 380 -7.49 3.12 12.54
C TRP A 380 -8.13 2.62 11.25
N MET A 381 -9.25 3.24 10.85
CA MET A 381 -9.86 2.95 9.56
C MET A 381 -8.99 3.41 8.39
N SER A 382 -8.32 4.56 8.49
CA SER A 382 -7.38 5.05 7.49
C SER A 382 -6.14 4.16 7.40
N ILE A 383 -5.54 3.78 8.54
CA ILE A 383 -4.40 2.86 8.56
C ILE A 383 -4.80 1.49 8.00
N LYS A 384 -5.99 0.99 8.34
CA LYS A 384 -6.50 -0.27 7.79
C LYS A 384 -6.72 -0.21 6.28
N ALA A 385 -7.14 0.92 5.74
CA ALA A 385 -7.23 1.13 4.30
C ALA A 385 -5.84 1.05 3.64
N VAL A 386 -4.80 1.62 4.28
CA VAL A 386 -3.41 1.46 3.83
C VAL A 386 -2.99 -0.01 3.81
N PHE A 387 -3.26 -0.76 4.87
CA PHE A 387 -2.95 -2.20 4.90
C PHE A 387 -3.73 -2.98 3.84
N PHE A 388 -4.98 -2.62 3.59
CA PHE A 388 -5.80 -3.27 2.57
C PHE A 388 -5.16 -3.13 1.17
N TYR A 389 -4.86 -1.92 0.73
CA TYR A 389 -4.23 -1.77 -0.58
C TYR A 389 -2.78 -2.26 -0.60
N SER A 390 -2.05 -2.20 0.52
CA SER A 390 -0.73 -2.81 0.66
C SER A 390 -0.75 -4.32 0.39
N ILE A 391 -1.79 -5.02 0.85
CA ILE A 391 -2.00 -6.44 0.52
C ILE A 391 -2.20 -6.62 -0.98
N LEU A 392 -2.98 -5.75 -1.63
CA LEU A 392 -3.22 -5.85 -3.07
C LEU A 392 -1.98 -5.54 -3.92
N PHE A 393 -1.07 -4.70 -3.41
CA PHE A 393 0.21 -4.41 -4.06
C PHE A 393 1.34 -5.38 -3.68
N SER A 394 1.09 -6.34 -2.79
CA SER A 394 2.10 -7.32 -2.39
C SER A 394 2.58 -8.23 -3.52
N MET A 395 1.88 -8.25 -4.66
CA MET A 395 2.35 -8.88 -5.89
C MET A 395 3.52 -8.14 -6.55
N SER A 396 3.68 -6.85 -6.32
CA SER A 396 4.73 -6.05 -6.93
C SER A 396 5.92 -5.86 -6.01
N TYR A 397 5.68 -5.61 -4.73
CA TYR A 397 6.72 -5.31 -3.74
C TYR A 397 6.25 -5.57 -2.31
N PHE A 398 7.18 -5.56 -1.35
CA PHE A 398 6.81 -5.51 0.05
C PHE A 398 6.45 -4.06 0.43
N PRO A 399 5.22 -3.78 0.89
CA PRO A 399 4.72 -2.41 1.01
C PRO A 399 5.55 -1.48 1.91
N PHE A 400 6.15 -2.03 2.98
CA PHE A 400 6.94 -1.24 3.92
C PHE A 400 8.42 -1.11 3.53
N GLY A 401 8.85 -1.79 2.46
CA GLY A 401 10.09 -1.47 1.75
C GLY A 401 10.00 -0.10 1.05
N MET A 402 8.78 0.34 0.73
CA MET A 402 8.53 1.60 0.07
C MET A 402 8.23 2.71 1.08
N TYR A 403 9.06 3.75 1.11
CA TYR A 403 8.89 4.89 2.04
C TYR A 403 7.52 5.56 1.93
N LEU A 404 6.93 5.58 0.75
CA LEU A 404 5.62 6.18 0.52
C LEU A 404 4.52 5.56 1.39
N HIS A 405 4.49 4.22 1.50
CA HIS A 405 3.49 3.51 2.33
C HIS A 405 3.79 3.68 3.82
N ALA A 406 5.06 3.52 4.21
CA ALA A 406 5.49 3.65 5.59
C ALA A 406 5.21 5.05 6.15
N MET A 407 5.62 6.09 5.42
CA MET A 407 5.40 7.49 5.80
C MET A 407 3.92 7.88 5.76
N THR A 408 3.13 7.32 4.85
CA THR A 408 1.67 7.54 4.83
C THR A 408 1.04 7.12 6.17
N ILE A 409 1.44 5.97 6.74
CA ILE A 409 0.93 5.52 8.04
C ILE A 409 1.34 6.50 9.15
N ILE A 410 2.59 6.95 9.15
CA ILE A 410 3.09 7.94 10.13
C ILE A 410 2.29 9.24 10.04
N TYR A 411 2.08 9.77 8.82
CA TYR A 411 1.31 10.99 8.64
C TYR A 411 -0.17 10.82 8.97
N ILE A 412 -0.80 9.69 8.69
CA ILE A 412 -2.16 9.40 9.17
C ILE A 412 -2.19 9.49 10.70
N TYR A 413 -1.20 8.91 11.38
CA TYR A 413 -1.12 8.96 12.84
C TYR A 413 -0.99 10.39 13.33
N ILE A 414 -0.11 11.20 12.76
CA ILE A 414 0.11 12.61 13.10
C ILE A 414 -1.15 13.45 12.85
N ILE A 415 -1.73 13.38 11.65
CA ILE A 415 -2.93 14.15 11.25
C ILE A 415 -4.11 13.86 12.17
N THR A 416 -4.23 12.62 12.65
CA THR A 416 -5.35 12.15 13.47
C THR A 416 -5.05 12.13 14.96
N SER A 417 -3.87 12.57 15.42
CA SER A 417 -3.55 12.63 16.85
C SER A 417 -4.24 13.79 17.55
N ASN A 418 -4.70 13.57 18.78
CA ASN A 418 -5.35 14.60 19.60
C ASN A 418 -4.34 15.57 20.23
N TYR A 419 -3.04 15.28 20.14
CA TYR A 419 -2.00 16.05 20.81
C TYR A 419 -1.97 17.53 20.40
N LEU A 420 -2.35 17.85 19.18
CA LEU A 420 -2.49 19.21 18.68
C LEU A 420 -3.78 19.90 19.17
N SER A 421 -4.73 19.18 19.79
CA SER A 421 -5.99 19.76 20.26
C SER A 421 -5.94 20.22 21.72
N ASN A 422 -5.20 19.52 22.58
CA ASN A 422 -5.21 19.78 24.00
C ASN A 422 -4.37 21.01 24.42
N ASN A 423 -3.37 21.39 23.63
CA ASN A 423 -2.52 22.53 23.95
C ASN A 423 -3.07 23.90 23.52
N ILE A 424 -4.20 23.94 22.81
CA ILE A 424 -4.81 25.21 22.39
C ILE A 424 -6.12 25.48 23.14
N ASP A 425 -6.78 24.46 23.66
CA ASP A 425 -8.01 24.59 24.46
C ASP A 425 -7.70 24.73 25.98
N GLY A 426 -6.44 24.70 26.40
CA GLY A 426 -5.98 24.90 27.79
C GLY A 426 -5.84 26.34 28.22
N LYS A 427 -6.41 27.32 27.52
CA LYS A 427 -6.49 28.73 27.90
C LYS A 427 -7.85 29.30 27.56
N VAL A 428 -8.87 28.83 28.21
CA VAL A 428 -10.12 29.55 28.47
C VAL A 428 -10.73 28.88 29.70
N ASP A 429 -10.27 29.29 30.88
CA ASP A 429 -10.99 29.37 32.12
C ASP A 429 -10.64 30.71 32.75
#